data_388ff226984918e4556221a9cee1c240
#
_entry.id   388ff226984918e4556221a9cee1c240
#
_cell.length_a   1.000
_cell.length_b   1.000
_cell.length_c   1.000
_cell.angle_alpha   90.00
_cell.angle_beta   90.00
_cell.angle_gamma   90.00
#
_symmetry.space_group_name_H-M   'P 1'
#
loop_
_entity.id
_entity.type
_entity.pdbx_description
1 polymer ?
#
loop_
_entity_poly.entity_id
_entity_poly.type
_entity_poly.pdbx_seq_one_letter_code
_entity_poly.pdbx_strand_id
1 'polypeptide(L)'
;MEAGAQAARSRALAVLRVRGRALGVAVLPAAAEVILLAGAATGHLVGPGWDAARWAVGVLAVLVLLATAGIALVVARARPAMTPTVPVTEESAPDLYRMVRDLAERLAVPAPSAIALTPDCDSWLEDRTHPAHGPPVRTGPGAADLPGEGRRPRRVPVAPVLVIGSPFLWWMRVGELRAVIAPVVAGTGPSAQPDIAAARRFVRGLDATL
;
A
#
# COMPACT_ATOMS: atom_id res chain seq x y z
N MET A 1 -14.36 18.93 -3.44
CA MET A 1 -13.28 18.04 -2.93
C MET A 1 -13.75 16.60 -2.68
N GLU A 2 -14.99 16.36 -2.27
CA GLU A 2 -15.53 14.99 -2.04
C GLU A 2 -15.53 14.11 -3.29
N ALA A 3 -15.83 14.65 -4.47
CA ALA A 3 -15.83 13.87 -5.72
C ALA A 3 -14.47 13.27 -6.07
N GLY A 4 -13.36 13.98 -5.80
CA GLY A 4 -12.01 13.47 -6.02
C GLY A 4 -11.63 12.34 -5.06
N ALA A 5 -12.00 12.46 -3.78
CA ALA A 5 -11.77 11.42 -2.79
C ALA A 5 -12.58 10.16 -3.08
N GLN A 6 -13.83 10.31 -3.52
CA GLN A 6 -14.69 9.19 -3.94
C GLN A 6 -14.15 8.49 -5.19
N ALA A 7 -13.67 9.25 -6.18
CA ALA A 7 -13.03 8.70 -7.37
C ALA A 7 -11.74 7.93 -7.04
N ALA A 8 -10.90 8.45 -6.14
CA ALA A 8 -9.71 7.76 -5.68
C ALA A 8 -10.04 6.44 -4.96
N ARG A 9 -11.05 6.47 -4.09
CA ARG A 9 -11.53 5.28 -3.37
C ARG A 9 -12.11 4.23 -4.32
N SER A 10 -12.91 4.64 -5.30
CA SER A 10 -13.49 3.70 -6.27
C SER A 10 -12.42 3.01 -7.11
N ARG A 11 -11.37 3.73 -7.53
CA ARG A 11 -10.22 3.15 -8.23
C ARG A 11 -9.44 2.17 -7.34
N ALA A 12 -9.18 2.54 -6.09
CA ALA A 12 -8.52 1.66 -5.14
C ALA A 12 -9.31 0.35 -4.91
N LEU A 13 -10.63 0.45 -4.73
CA LEU A 13 -11.49 -0.72 -4.60
C LEU A 13 -11.54 -1.56 -5.88
N ALA A 14 -11.46 -0.94 -7.07
CA ALA A 14 -11.37 -1.68 -8.33
C ALA A 14 -10.10 -2.53 -8.41
N VAL A 15 -8.94 -1.97 -8.04
CA VAL A 15 -7.66 -2.71 -7.99
C VAL A 15 -7.74 -3.88 -7.00
N LEU A 16 -8.29 -3.67 -5.80
CA LEU A 16 -8.44 -4.72 -4.80
C LEU A 16 -9.42 -5.82 -5.25
N ARG A 17 -10.49 -5.47 -6.00
CA ARG A 17 -11.42 -6.44 -6.60
C ARG A 17 -10.74 -7.29 -7.66
N VAL A 18 -9.93 -6.69 -8.53
CA VAL A 18 -9.16 -7.43 -9.54
C VAL A 18 -8.24 -8.44 -8.85
N ARG A 19 -7.51 -8.03 -7.81
CA ARG A 19 -6.70 -8.93 -6.99
C ARG A 19 -7.53 -10.07 -6.38
N GLY A 20 -8.67 -9.76 -5.79
CA GLY A 20 -9.57 -10.74 -5.18
C GLY A 20 -10.12 -11.73 -6.21
N ARG A 21 -10.50 -11.26 -7.40
CA ARG A 21 -10.96 -12.12 -8.50
C ARG A 21 -9.85 -13.02 -9.03
N ALA A 22 -8.65 -12.50 -9.20
CA ALA A 22 -7.50 -13.31 -9.65
C ALA A 22 -7.20 -14.46 -8.67
N LEU A 23 -7.22 -14.17 -7.35
CA LEU A 23 -7.07 -15.20 -6.32
C LEU A 23 -8.23 -16.20 -6.35
N GLY A 24 -9.47 -15.73 -6.52
CA GLY A 24 -10.64 -16.60 -6.62
C GLY A 24 -10.53 -17.57 -7.81
N VAL A 25 -10.14 -17.08 -8.98
CA VAL A 25 -9.93 -17.91 -10.17
C VAL A 25 -8.78 -18.91 -9.96
N ALA A 26 -7.71 -18.50 -9.28
CA ALA A 26 -6.58 -19.38 -8.99
C ALA A 26 -6.94 -20.57 -8.06
N VAL A 27 -7.97 -20.42 -7.23
CA VAL A 27 -8.44 -21.47 -6.32
C VAL A 27 -9.43 -22.45 -7.01
N LEU A 28 -10.00 -22.11 -8.18
CA LEU A 28 -11.00 -22.96 -8.86
C LEU A 28 -10.51 -24.38 -9.16
N PRO A 29 -9.27 -24.62 -9.66
CA PRO A 29 -8.80 -25.99 -9.89
C PRO A 29 -8.70 -26.80 -8.60
N ALA A 30 -8.30 -26.18 -7.50
CA ALA A 30 -8.25 -26.85 -6.20
C ALA A 30 -9.66 -27.20 -5.67
N ALA A 31 -10.62 -26.32 -5.85
CA ALA A 31 -12.02 -26.60 -5.52
C ALA A 31 -12.59 -27.74 -6.38
N ALA A 32 -12.28 -27.75 -7.68
CA ALA A 32 -12.67 -28.85 -8.58
C ALA A 32 -12.07 -30.19 -8.13
N GLU A 33 -10.79 -30.19 -7.73
CA GLU A 33 -10.13 -31.40 -7.23
C GLU A 33 -10.81 -31.94 -5.95
N VAL A 34 -11.18 -31.06 -5.02
CA VAL A 34 -11.93 -31.47 -3.80
C VAL A 34 -13.25 -32.14 -4.16
N ILE A 35 -13.97 -31.62 -5.17
CA ILE A 35 -15.23 -32.19 -5.63
C ILE A 35 -15.01 -33.57 -6.24
N LEU A 36 -13.96 -33.72 -7.08
CA LEU A 36 -13.61 -35.00 -7.69
C LEU A 36 -13.20 -36.04 -6.63
N LEU A 37 -12.42 -35.64 -5.64
CA LEU A 37 -12.02 -36.52 -4.53
C LEU A 37 -13.24 -36.95 -3.70
N ALA A 38 -14.13 -36.03 -3.38
CA ALA A 38 -15.36 -36.35 -2.65
C ALA A 38 -16.27 -37.31 -3.45
N GLY A 39 -16.41 -37.06 -4.76
CA GLY A 39 -17.17 -37.94 -5.64
C GLY A 39 -16.59 -39.36 -5.79
N ALA A 40 -15.28 -39.47 -5.78
CA ALA A 40 -14.58 -40.75 -5.75
C ALA A 40 -14.75 -41.48 -4.40
N ALA A 41 -14.61 -40.75 -3.28
CA ALA A 41 -14.76 -41.31 -1.95
C ALA A 41 -16.20 -41.78 -1.65
N THR A 42 -17.19 -41.15 -2.25
CA THR A 42 -18.62 -41.56 -2.14
C THR A 42 -19.05 -42.64 -3.18
N GLY A 43 -18.13 -43.04 -4.04
CA GLY A 43 -18.40 -44.07 -5.07
C GLY A 43 -19.24 -43.57 -6.25
N HIS A 44 -19.50 -42.27 -6.38
CA HIS A 44 -20.26 -41.69 -7.47
C HIS A 44 -19.44 -41.52 -8.77
N LEU A 45 -18.12 -41.31 -8.61
CA LEU A 45 -17.17 -41.10 -9.71
C LEU A 45 -16.15 -42.25 -9.75
N VAL A 46 -16.56 -43.38 -10.30
CA VAL A 46 -15.72 -44.60 -10.38
C VAL A 46 -15.41 -44.91 -11.83
N GLY A 47 -14.14 -45.25 -12.11
CA GLY A 47 -13.68 -45.69 -13.43
C GLY A 47 -12.41 -44.98 -13.89
N PRO A 48 -11.69 -45.60 -14.86
CA PRO A 48 -10.37 -45.10 -15.27
C PRO A 48 -10.37 -43.70 -15.87
N GLY A 49 -11.48 -43.27 -16.47
CA GLY A 49 -11.63 -41.90 -16.97
C GLY A 49 -11.69 -40.86 -15.85
N TRP A 50 -12.36 -41.19 -14.75
CA TRP A 50 -12.43 -40.28 -13.57
C TRP A 50 -11.12 -40.24 -12.80
N ASP A 51 -10.37 -41.35 -12.74
CA ASP A 51 -9.04 -41.39 -12.16
C ASP A 51 -8.06 -40.52 -12.94
N ALA A 52 -8.09 -40.60 -14.27
CA ALA A 52 -7.29 -39.74 -15.14
C ALA A 52 -7.67 -38.28 -14.99
N ALA A 53 -8.97 -37.95 -14.93
CA ALA A 53 -9.44 -36.58 -14.72
C ALA A 53 -8.97 -36.00 -13.36
N ARG A 54 -9.05 -36.81 -12.32
CA ARG A 54 -8.59 -36.44 -10.95
C ARG A 54 -7.09 -36.13 -10.95
N TRP A 55 -6.25 -36.99 -11.56
CA TRP A 55 -4.82 -36.72 -11.68
C TRP A 55 -4.52 -35.47 -12.50
N ALA A 56 -5.20 -35.26 -13.61
CA ALA A 56 -5.01 -34.08 -14.45
C ALA A 56 -5.39 -32.76 -13.71
N VAL A 57 -6.56 -32.76 -13.05
CA VAL A 57 -7.03 -31.59 -12.28
C VAL A 57 -6.16 -31.36 -11.04
N GLY A 58 -5.73 -32.43 -10.36
CA GLY A 58 -4.85 -32.31 -9.20
C GLY A 58 -3.47 -31.72 -9.56
N VAL A 59 -2.87 -32.19 -10.62
CA VAL A 59 -1.60 -31.63 -11.13
C VAL A 59 -1.79 -30.15 -11.51
N LEU A 60 -2.88 -29.84 -12.24
CA LEU A 60 -3.19 -28.46 -12.61
C LEU A 60 -3.39 -27.57 -11.38
N ALA A 61 -4.11 -28.06 -10.37
CA ALA A 61 -4.35 -27.33 -9.13
C ALA A 61 -3.03 -27.03 -8.40
N VAL A 62 -2.13 -28.00 -8.28
CA VAL A 62 -0.82 -27.81 -7.66
C VAL A 62 0.01 -26.79 -8.43
N LEU A 63 0.07 -26.90 -9.77
CA LEU A 63 0.83 -25.96 -10.60
C LEU A 63 0.30 -24.52 -10.46
N VAL A 64 -1.02 -24.34 -10.52
CA VAL A 64 -1.64 -23.01 -10.37
C VAL A 64 -1.40 -22.42 -8.98
N LEU A 65 -1.52 -23.24 -7.93
CA LEU A 65 -1.26 -22.79 -6.56
C LEU A 65 0.21 -22.41 -6.35
N LEU A 66 1.14 -23.21 -6.86
CA LEU A 66 2.57 -22.92 -6.77
C LEU A 66 2.94 -21.64 -7.55
N ALA A 67 2.41 -21.49 -8.77
CA ALA A 67 2.61 -20.26 -9.55
C ALA A 67 2.05 -19.04 -8.83
N THR A 68 0.83 -19.12 -8.30
CA THR A 68 0.20 -18.03 -7.54
C THR A 68 0.98 -17.70 -6.27
N ALA A 69 1.42 -18.70 -5.53
CA ALA A 69 2.24 -18.51 -4.33
C ALA A 69 3.61 -17.90 -4.68
N GLY A 70 4.23 -18.35 -5.78
CA GLY A 70 5.48 -17.80 -6.28
C GLY A 70 5.35 -16.32 -6.64
N ILE A 71 4.34 -15.95 -7.41
CA ILE A 71 4.06 -14.54 -7.76
C ILE A 71 3.78 -13.71 -6.49
N ALA A 72 2.94 -14.22 -5.60
CA ALA A 72 2.63 -13.54 -4.35
C ALA A 72 3.88 -13.31 -3.49
N LEU A 73 4.78 -14.30 -3.44
CA LEU A 73 6.04 -14.21 -2.71
C LEU A 73 7.00 -13.20 -3.34
N VAL A 74 7.12 -13.18 -4.66
CA VAL A 74 7.94 -12.21 -5.40
C VAL A 74 7.42 -10.80 -5.14
N VAL A 75 6.12 -10.57 -5.31
CA VAL A 75 5.49 -9.26 -5.04
C VAL A 75 5.64 -8.85 -3.57
N ALA A 76 5.51 -9.79 -2.64
CA ALA A 76 5.65 -9.49 -1.20
C ALA A 76 7.10 -9.17 -0.80
N ARG A 77 8.08 -9.74 -1.51
CA ARG A 77 9.51 -9.50 -1.27
C ARG A 77 10.10 -8.38 -2.10
N ALA A 78 9.41 -7.97 -3.16
CA ALA A 78 9.85 -6.86 -3.99
C ALA A 78 9.96 -5.60 -3.14
N ARG A 79 11.15 -5.03 -3.08
CA ARG A 79 11.41 -3.73 -2.46
C ARG A 79 11.53 -2.73 -3.59
N PRO A 80 10.61 -1.75 -3.67
CA PRO A 80 10.77 -0.67 -4.65
C PRO A 80 12.14 -0.02 -4.47
N ALA A 81 12.78 0.29 -5.58
CA ALA A 81 14.00 1.08 -5.55
C ALA A 81 13.69 2.38 -4.80
N MET A 82 14.40 2.59 -3.69
CA MET A 82 14.21 3.81 -2.91
C MET A 82 14.90 4.95 -3.65
N THR A 83 14.13 5.91 -4.14
CA THR A 83 14.71 7.16 -4.62
C THR A 83 15.49 7.81 -3.49
N PRO A 84 16.73 8.23 -3.72
CA PRO A 84 17.54 8.86 -2.68
C PRO A 84 16.82 10.13 -2.19
N THR A 85 16.48 10.15 -0.91
CA THR A 85 15.80 11.26 -0.27
C THR A 85 16.55 11.66 0.99
N VAL A 86 16.57 12.96 1.26
CA VAL A 86 17.16 13.54 2.47
C VAL A 86 16.04 14.10 3.33
N PRO A 87 15.84 13.59 4.57
CA PRO A 87 14.85 14.15 5.47
C PRO A 87 15.23 15.58 5.86
N VAL A 88 14.23 16.45 5.88
CA VAL A 88 14.36 17.84 6.35
C VAL A 88 13.69 17.93 7.69
N THR A 89 14.39 18.45 8.69
CA THR A 89 13.81 18.70 10.02
C THR A 89 13.10 20.04 10.07
N GLU A 90 12.12 20.18 10.96
CA GLU A 90 11.43 21.44 11.15
C GLU A 90 12.37 22.56 11.61
N GLU A 91 13.41 22.20 12.38
CA GLU A 91 14.44 23.14 12.85
C GLU A 91 15.29 23.68 11.68
N SER A 92 15.56 22.85 10.66
CA SER A 92 16.37 23.26 9.51
C SER A 92 15.59 24.07 8.48
N ALA A 93 14.27 23.88 8.39
CA ALA A 93 13.41 24.56 7.41
C ALA A 93 12.04 24.94 7.99
N PRO A 94 11.98 25.81 9.02
CA PRO A 94 10.72 26.13 9.72
C PRO A 94 9.69 26.78 8.81
N ASP A 95 10.13 27.58 7.84
CA ASP A 95 9.25 28.28 6.90
C ASP A 95 8.58 27.32 5.92
N LEU A 96 9.31 26.29 5.47
CA LEU A 96 8.77 25.25 4.61
C LEU A 96 7.68 24.44 5.34
N TYR A 97 7.95 24.03 6.57
CA TYR A 97 6.96 23.32 7.39
C TYR A 97 5.72 24.17 7.67
N ARG A 98 5.91 25.46 7.95
CA ARG A 98 4.81 26.41 8.18
C ARG A 98 3.96 26.57 6.92
N MET A 99 4.59 26.72 5.75
CA MET A 99 3.91 26.83 4.47
C MET A 99 3.09 25.55 4.14
N VAL A 100 3.65 24.38 4.39
CA VAL A 100 2.96 23.10 4.13
C VAL A 100 1.78 22.90 5.08
N ARG A 101 1.91 23.28 6.37
CA ARG A 101 0.80 23.25 7.34
C ARG A 101 -0.32 24.21 6.95
N ASP A 102 0.00 25.46 6.65
CA ASP A 102 -0.97 26.46 6.17
C ASP A 102 -1.73 25.96 4.92
N LEU A 103 -1.01 25.28 4.01
CA LEU A 103 -1.61 24.67 2.83
C LEU A 103 -2.55 23.52 3.18
N ALA A 104 -2.15 22.64 4.10
CA ALA A 104 -2.97 21.51 4.56
C ALA A 104 -4.25 22.00 5.27
N GLU A 105 -4.16 23.04 6.10
CA GLU A 105 -5.30 23.67 6.77
C GLU A 105 -6.28 24.28 5.74
N ARG A 106 -5.79 25.03 4.75
CA ARG A 106 -6.62 25.59 3.68
C ARG A 106 -7.33 24.52 2.83
N LEU A 107 -6.69 23.38 2.64
CA LEU A 107 -7.24 22.25 1.91
C LEU A 107 -8.12 21.34 2.77
N ALA A 108 -8.21 21.61 4.08
CA ALA A 108 -8.92 20.80 5.06
C ALA A 108 -8.50 19.32 5.04
N VAL A 109 -7.17 19.08 4.95
CA VAL A 109 -6.56 17.73 4.96
C VAL A 109 -5.52 17.62 6.08
N PRO A 110 -5.19 16.40 6.54
CA PRO A 110 -4.11 16.20 7.50
C PRO A 110 -2.78 16.69 6.94
N ALA A 111 -2.01 17.42 7.75
CA ALA A 111 -0.66 17.81 7.37
C ALA A 111 0.23 16.57 7.20
N PRO A 112 1.21 16.58 6.28
CA PRO A 112 2.22 15.54 6.19
C PRO A 112 2.97 15.39 7.52
N SER A 113 3.38 14.16 7.83
CA SER A 113 4.08 13.87 9.10
C SER A 113 5.57 14.27 9.08
N ALA A 114 6.17 14.34 7.90
CA ALA A 114 7.54 14.77 7.68
C ALA A 114 7.70 15.27 6.24
N ILE A 115 8.81 15.98 6.00
CA ILE A 115 9.20 16.45 4.67
C ILE A 115 10.57 15.86 4.35
N ALA A 116 10.74 15.41 3.10
CA ALA A 116 12.01 14.96 2.57
C ALA A 116 12.28 15.60 1.20
N LEU A 117 13.54 15.73 0.84
CA LEU A 117 13.95 16.27 -0.46
C LEU A 117 14.51 15.15 -1.33
N THR A 118 14.24 15.23 -2.63
CA THR A 118 14.82 14.39 -3.67
C THR A 118 15.57 15.23 -4.70
N PRO A 119 16.61 14.71 -5.37
CA PRO A 119 17.25 15.39 -6.49
C PRO A 119 16.37 15.49 -7.74
N ASP A 120 15.30 14.66 -7.83
CA ASP A 120 14.40 14.63 -8.98
C ASP A 120 13.48 15.85 -9.05
N CYS A 121 13.03 16.19 -10.25
CA CYS A 121 12.07 17.27 -10.48
C CYS A 121 10.63 16.75 -10.33
N ASP A 122 10.33 16.10 -9.20
CA ASP A 122 9.00 15.55 -8.90
C ASP A 122 8.65 15.74 -7.42
N SER A 123 7.36 15.58 -7.09
CA SER A 123 6.87 15.64 -5.71
C SER A 123 5.75 14.63 -5.50
N TRP A 124 5.85 13.83 -4.44
CA TRP A 124 4.88 12.79 -4.13
C TRP A 124 4.71 12.57 -2.63
N LEU A 125 3.76 11.74 -2.27
CA LEU A 125 3.57 11.28 -0.90
C LEU A 125 4.15 9.88 -0.74
N GLU A 126 5.04 9.73 0.23
CA GLU A 126 5.64 8.45 0.60
C GLU A 126 4.99 7.89 1.86
N ASP A 127 4.98 6.55 2.00
CA ASP A 127 4.38 5.90 3.16
C ASP A 127 5.31 5.93 4.39
N ARG A 128 4.81 5.41 5.51
CA ARG A 128 5.48 5.30 6.82
C ARG A 128 6.83 4.58 6.83
N THR A 129 7.17 3.82 5.81
CA THR A 129 8.47 3.14 5.68
C THR A 129 9.60 4.10 5.32
N HIS A 130 9.27 5.37 5.05
CA HIS A 130 10.28 6.37 4.70
C HIS A 130 11.18 6.68 5.91
N PRO A 131 12.52 6.78 5.71
CA PRO A 131 13.48 7.06 6.79
C PRO A 131 13.21 8.34 7.59
N ALA A 132 12.52 9.32 7.02
CA ALA A 132 12.14 10.57 7.70
C ALA A 132 11.21 10.36 8.92
N HIS A 133 10.58 9.20 9.06
CA HIS A 133 9.81 8.86 10.26
C HIS A 133 10.68 8.41 11.45
N GLY A 134 11.98 8.30 11.27
CA GLY A 134 12.86 7.67 12.23
C GLY A 134 12.72 6.13 12.26
N PRO A 135 13.57 5.44 13.01
CA PRO A 135 13.44 4.01 13.20
C PRO A 135 12.08 3.72 13.87
N PRO A 136 11.37 2.63 13.46
CA PRO A 136 10.12 2.25 14.10
C PRO A 136 10.39 2.11 15.60
N VAL A 137 9.63 2.84 16.42
CA VAL A 137 9.70 2.70 17.87
C VAL A 137 9.41 1.24 18.16
N ARG A 138 10.45 0.51 18.55
CA ARG A 138 10.31 -0.86 19.05
C ARG A 138 9.61 -0.73 20.41
N THR A 139 8.33 -0.96 20.41
CA THR A 139 7.62 -1.32 21.65
C THR A 139 8.20 -2.64 22.09
N GLY A 140 9.30 -2.58 22.86
CA GLY A 140 9.90 -3.75 23.47
C GLY A 140 8.96 -4.32 24.53
N PRO A 141 9.10 -5.64 24.89
CA PRO A 141 8.34 -6.26 25.96
C PRO A 141 8.84 -5.76 27.33
N GLY A 142 8.70 -4.47 27.61
CA GLY A 142 9.19 -3.79 28.80
C GLY A 142 8.56 -2.44 29.04
N ALA A 143 7.69 -1.97 28.16
CA ALA A 143 6.79 -0.86 28.45
C ALA A 143 5.67 -1.45 29.31
N ALA A 144 5.85 -1.41 30.64
CA ALA A 144 4.96 -1.93 31.64
C ALA A 144 3.51 -1.51 31.35
N ASP A 145 2.64 -2.50 31.14
CA ASP A 145 1.21 -2.39 31.30
C ASP A 145 0.90 -1.83 32.68
N LEU A 146 0.59 -0.56 32.78
CA LEU A 146 -0.15 -0.06 33.92
C LEU A 146 -1.57 -0.61 33.80
N PRO A 147 -2.11 -1.32 34.81
CA PRO A 147 -3.44 -1.88 34.76
C PRO A 147 -4.46 -0.77 34.93
N GLY A 148 -5.10 -0.40 33.85
CA GLY A 148 -6.18 0.57 33.85
C GLY A 148 -6.58 0.98 32.46
N GLU A 149 -7.75 0.44 32.05
CA GLU A 149 -8.52 0.78 30.87
C GLU A 149 -8.11 0.15 29.54
N GLY A 150 -8.85 -0.89 29.19
CA GLY A 150 -8.87 -1.61 27.92
C GLY A 150 -9.31 -0.78 26.71
N ARG A 151 -8.66 0.35 26.47
CA ARG A 151 -8.76 1.12 25.25
C ARG A 151 -7.56 0.78 24.39
N ARG A 152 -7.70 -0.14 23.43
CA ARG A 152 -6.71 -0.32 22.36
C ARG A 152 -6.36 1.06 21.83
N PRO A 153 -5.07 1.48 21.85
CA PRO A 153 -4.69 2.78 21.33
C PRO A 153 -5.19 2.86 19.88
N ARG A 154 -6.16 3.74 19.66
CA ARG A 154 -6.65 4.05 18.32
C ARG A 154 -5.43 4.54 17.56
N ARG A 155 -4.88 3.69 16.68
CA ARG A 155 -3.76 4.04 15.82
C ARG A 155 -4.21 5.25 15.02
N VAL A 156 -3.77 6.42 15.44
CA VAL A 156 -3.93 7.65 14.67
C VAL A 156 -3.27 7.37 13.32
N PRO A 157 -3.98 7.48 12.19
CA PRO A 157 -3.35 7.33 10.90
C PRO A 157 -2.25 8.38 10.80
N VAL A 158 -0.99 7.97 10.86
CA VAL A 158 0.12 8.91 10.68
C VAL A 158 0.09 9.32 9.23
N ALA A 159 -0.02 10.60 8.98
CA ALA A 159 0.02 11.19 7.64
C ALA A 159 1.30 10.76 6.90
N PRO A 160 1.26 10.63 5.57
CA PRO A 160 2.44 10.26 4.78
C PRO A 160 3.53 11.34 4.85
N VAL A 161 4.75 10.97 4.44
CA VAL A 161 5.85 11.91 4.22
C VAL A 161 5.65 12.62 2.89
N LEU A 162 5.83 13.93 2.88
CA LEU A 162 5.86 14.72 1.65
C LEU A 162 7.29 14.75 1.11
N VAL A 163 7.50 14.17 -0.06
CA VAL A 163 8.77 14.25 -0.80
C VAL A 163 8.66 15.39 -1.80
N ILE A 164 9.64 16.30 -1.79
CA ILE A 164 9.68 17.49 -2.65
C ILE A 164 10.98 17.45 -3.46
N GLY A 165 10.88 17.69 -4.76
CA GLY A 165 12.03 17.87 -5.62
C GLY A 165 12.86 19.09 -5.21
N SER A 166 14.13 18.89 -4.88
CA SER A 166 15.01 19.99 -4.51
C SER A 166 15.14 21.07 -5.60
N PRO A 167 15.07 20.77 -6.91
CA PRO A 167 15.05 21.80 -7.94
C PRO A 167 13.91 22.80 -7.78
N PHE A 168 12.75 22.39 -7.29
CA PHE A 168 11.63 23.30 -7.08
C PHE A 168 11.95 24.39 -6.06
N LEU A 169 12.75 24.09 -5.03
CA LEU A 169 13.17 25.05 -4.01
C LEU A 169 14.14 26.11 -4.55
N TRP A 170 14.86 25.79 -5.62
CA TRP A 170 15.84 26.69 -6.22
C TRP A 170 15.27 27.58 -7.34
N TRP A 171 14.30 27.04 -8.09
CA TRP A 171 13.79 27.67 -9.31
C TRP A 171 12.46 28.35 -9.14
N MET A 172 11.64 27.94 -8.14
CA MET A 172 10.28 28.43 -7.99
C MET A 172 10.18 29.51 -6.91
N ARG A 173 9.29 30.47 -7.15
CA ARG A 173 8.83 31.39 -6.12
C ARG A 173 7.89 30.65 -5.16
N VAL A 174 7.75 31.16 -3.94
CA VAL A 174 6.90 30.55 -2.90
C VAL A 174 5.47 30.28 -3.38
N GLY A 175 4.90 31.19 -4.17
CA GLY A 175 3.55 31.04 -4.72
C GLY A 175 3.46 29.91 -5.75
N GLU A 176 4.48 29.74 -6.60
CA GLU A 176 4.59 28.68 -7.60
C GLU A 176 4.80 27.33 -6.91
N LEU A 177 5.69 27.28 -5.93
CA LEU A 177 5.93 26.09 -5.11
C LEU A 177 4.64 25.64 -4.40
N ARG A 178 3.87 26.57 -3.81
CA ARG A 178 2.55 26.26 -3.24
C ARG A 178 1.61 25.62 -4.26
N ALA A 179 1.56 26.16 -5.48
CA ALA A 179 0.68 25.63 -6.53
C ALA A 179 1.08 24.22 -6.95
N VAL A 180 2.38 23.92 -7.06
CA VAL A 180 2.90 22.60 -7.44
C VAL A 180 2.64 21.56 -6.35
N ILE A 181 2.88 21.89 -5.08
CA ILE A 181 2.69 20.92 -3.99
C ILE A 181 1.25 20.82 -3.47
N ALA A 182 0.36 21.78 -3.81
CA ALA A 182 -1.04 21.75 -3.38
C ALA A 182 -1.77 20.44 -3.74
N PRO A 183 -1.72 19.91 -4.97
CA PRO A 183 -2.37 18.64 -5.30
C PRO A 183 -1.74 17.44 -4.57
N VAL A 184 -0.44 17.50 -4.27
CA VAL A 184 0.25 16.44 -3.51
C VAL A 184 -0.22 16.46 -2.05
N VAL A 185 -0.24 17.63 -1.42
CA VAL A 185 -0.75 17.80 -0.04
C VAL A 185 -2.23 17.45 0.04
N ALA A 186 -3.06 17.81 -0.94
CA ALA A 186 -4.46 17.38 -0.99
C ALA A 186 -4.61 15.85 -0.97
N GLY A 187 -3.61 15.12 -1.47
CA GLY A 187 -3.55 13.66 -1.43
C GLY A 187 -3.37 13.04 -0.04
N THR A 188 -3.01 13.81 0.99
CA THR A 188 -2.84 13.29 2.36
C THR A 188 -4.15 12.81 2.96
N GLY A 189 -5.27 13.48 2.69
CA GLY A 189 -6.60 13.08 3.15
C GLY A 189 -7.00 11.69 2.64
N PRO A 190 -7.07 11.45 1.31
CA PRO A 190 -7.34 10.13 0.75
C PRO A 190 -6.31 9.07 1.16
N SER A 191 -5.02 9.44 1.30
CA SER A 191 -3.95 8.51 1.67
C SER A 191 -4.09 7.96 3.09
N ALA A 192 -4.79 8.66 3.97
CA ALA A 192 -5.10 8.19 5.32
C ALA A 192 -6.13 7.03 5.32
N GLN A 193 -6.82 6.77 4.22
CA GLN A 193 -7.79 5.67 4.12
C GLN A 193 -7.08 4.33 3.92
N PRO A 194 -7.44 3.28 4.71
CA PRO A 194 -6.75 1.99 4.67
C PRO A 194 -6.85 1.29 3.31
N ASP A 195 -7.97 1.45 2.61
CA ASP A 195 -8.19 0.85 1.28
C ASP A 195 -7.25 1.42 0.23
N ILE A 196 -7.05 2.74 0.25
CA ILE A 196 -6.15 3.43 -0.67
C ILE A 196 -4.69 3.08 -0.35
N ALA A 197 -4.33 3.02 0.93
CA ALA A 197 -3.00 2.58 1.34
C ALA A 197 -2.71 1.12 0.93
N ALA A 198 -3.69 0.23 1.03
CA ALA A 198 -3.56 -1.15 0.58
C ALA A 198 -3.40 -1.27 -0.94
N ALA A 199 -4.20 -0.52 -1.71
CA ALA A 199 -4.10 -0.49 -3.17
C ALA A 199 -2.74 0.07 -3.64
N ARG A 200 -2.25 1.14 -3.03
CA ARG A 200 -0.92 1.71 -3.34
C ARG A 200 0.21 0.72 -3.07
N ARG A 201 0.18 0.02 -1.93
CA ARG A 201 1.19 -1.01 -1.63
C ARG A 201 1.19 -2.12 -2.64
N PHE A 202 0.02 -2.55 -3.09
CA PHE A 202 -0.10 -3.59 -4.11
C PHE A 202 0.47 -3.13 -5.46
N VAL A 203 0.13 -1.93 -5.93
CA VAL A 203 0.64 -1.38 -7.20
C VAL A 203 2.16 -1.23 -7.13
N ARG A 204 2.71 -0.65 -6.05
CA ARG A 204 4.16 -0.54 -5.87
C ARG A 204 4.88 -1.90 -5.83
N GLY A 205 4.25 -2.90 -5.24
CA GLY A 205 4.79 -4.26 -5.28
C GLY A 205 4.88 -4.81 -6.71
N LEU A 206 3.92 -4.48 -7.58
CA LEU A 206 3.96 -4.86 -9.00
C LEU A 206 5.05 -4.10 -9.76
N ASP A 207 5.14 -2.78 -9.59
CA ASP A 207 6.16 -1.95 -10.24
C ASP A 207 7.59 -2.40 -9.89
N ALA A 208 7.80 -2.86 -8.66
CA ALA A 208 9.09 -3.34 -8.19
C ALA A 208 9.49 -4.72 -8.78
N THR A 209 8.57 -5.40 -9.47
CA THR A 209 8.81 -6.73 -10.09
C THR A 209 9.05 -6.65 -11.59
N LEU A 210 8.85 -5.49 -12.21
CA LEU A 210 9.10 -5.20 -13.61
C LEU A 210 10.50 -4.64 -13.83
#